data_8364c3f43cadca0ceb6114198d9f29ee
#
_entry.id   8364c3f43cadca0ceb6114198d9f29ee
#
_cell.length_a   1.000
_cell.length_b   1.000
_cell.length_c   1.000
_cell.angle_alpha   90.00
_cell.angle_beta   90.00
_cell.angle_gamma   90.00
#
_symmetry.space_group_name_H-M   'P 1'
#
loop_
_entity.id
_entity.type
_entity.pdbx_description
1 polymer ?
#
loop_
_entity_poly.entity_id
_entity_poly.type
_entity_poly.pdbx_seq_one_letter_code
_entity_poly.pdbx_strand_id
1 'polypeptide(L)'
;PATVSNQASAASSEFAPEIRALLFADAEGFSKLTDEEVPLFAQHFLGLVGRLATESAYRPLTKNTWGDGLYFVFSNVREAGQFALDLRDAVRDSDWSKRGLPSLNLRIGLHAGPVYSCCDPVTQHTTYIGANVSRAARIEPITPTGQVYASQTFAALAAAEGVKEFRCDYVGQTSMAKKYGTFPTYVVLRRKTATRPR
;
A
#
# COMPACT_ATOMS: atom_id res chain seq x y z
N PRO A 1 -48.88 -26.71 12.22
CA PRO A 1 -48.00 -25.64 12.50
C PRO A 1 -46.59 -26.04 12.13
N ALA A 2 -46.08 -25.49 11.05
CA ALA A 2 -44.75 -25.78 10.55
C ALA A 2 -43.75 -24.88 11.27
N THR A 3 -42.78 -25.49 11.91
CA THR A 3 -41.60 -24.86 12.51
C THR A 3 -40.73 -24.30 11.38
N VAL A 4 -40.73 -22.98 11.27
CA VAL A 4 -39.73 -22.26 10.44
C VAL A 4 -38.44 -22.26 11.23
N SER A 5 -37.52 -23.13 10.85
CA SER A 5 -36.17 -23.21 11.43
C SER A 5 -35.36 -22.01 10.99
N ASN A 6 -34.83 -21.33 11.99
CA ASN A 6 -34.00 -20.15 11.95
C ASN A 6 -32.61 -20.50 11.35
N GLN A 7 -32.46 -20.43 10.03
CA GLN A 7 -31.16 -20.61 9.32
C GLN A 7 -30.40 -19.31 9.04
N ALA A 8 -30.86 -18.17 9.58
CA ALA A 8 -30.24 -16.87 9.34
C ALA A 8 -29.04 -16.55 10.26
N SER A 9 -28.71 -17.40 11.24
CA SER A 9 -27.70 -17.10 12.27
C SER A 9 -26.29 -17.63 11.99
N ALA A 10 -26.10 -18.53 11.03
CA ALA A 10 -24.79 -19.16 10.79
C ALA A 10 -23.92 -18.45 9.74
N ALA A 11 -24.49 -17.58 8.90
CA ALA A 11 -23.76 -16.90 7.84
C ALA A 11 -23.03 -15.61 8.31
N SER A 12 -23.27 -15.12 9.52
CA SER A 12 -22.71 -13.85 10.00
C SER A 12 -21.33 -13.95 10.68
N SER A 13 -20.82 -15.15 10.93
CA SER A 13 -19.51 -15.35 11.57
C SER A 13 -18.33 -15.55 10.60
N GLU A 14 -18.61 -15.76 9.32
CA GLU A 14 -17.60 -16.10 8.32
C GLU A 14 -16.85 -14.87 7.78
N PHE A 15 -17.42 -13.65 7.92
CA PHE A 15 -16.83 -12.40 7.46
C PHE A 15 -16.76 -11.36 8.57
N ALA A 16 -15.85 -11.55 9.52
CA ALA A 16 -15.56 -10.50 10.50
C ALA A 16 -14.63 -9.45 9.89
N PRO A 17 -14.94 -8.14 10.03
CA PRO A 17 -14.03 -7.09 9.56
C PRO A 17 -12.78 -7.05 10.42
N GLU A 18 -11.63 -6.87 9.78
CA GLU A 18 -10.33 -6.75 10.42
C GLU A 18 -9.69 -5.42 10.05
N ILE A 19 -9.09 -4.72 11.02
CA ILE A 19 -8.30 -3.52 10.71
C ILE A 19 -7.00 -3.97 10.08
N ARG A 20 -6.76 -3.49 8.85
CA ARG A 20 -5.51 -3.74 8.09
C ARG A 20 -4.96 -2.44 7.55
N ALA A 21 -3.65 -2.42 7.33
CA ALA A 21 -2.99 -1.35 6.61
C ALA A 21 -2.82 -1.74 5.14
N LEU A 22 -3.18 -0.81 4.26
CA LEU A 22 -3.29 -1.01 2.81
C LEU A 22 -2.29 -0.08 2.12
N LEU A 23 -1.55 -0.63 1.17
CA LEU A 23 -0.61 0.09 0.33
C LEU A 23 -1.02 -0.06 -1.12
N PHE A 24 -1.18 1.06 -1.81
CA PHE A 24 -1.22 1.13 -3.27
C PHE A 24 -0.02 1.91 -3.76
N ALA A 25 0.62 1.43 -4.80
CA ALA A 25 1.71 2.14 -5.44
C ALA A 25 1.67 1.95 -6.95
N ASP A 26 2.25 2.90 -7.66
CA ASP A 26 2.30 2.93 -9.12
C ASP A 26 3.67 3.44 -9.57
N ALA A 27 4.27 2.75 -10.57
CA ALA A 27 5.54 3.16 -11.13
C ALA A 27 5.33 4.24 -12.19
N GLU A 28 5.77 5.44 -11.92
CA GLU A 28 5.66 6.53 -12.88
C GLU A 28 6.46 6.23 -14.15
N GLY A 29 5.82 6.48 -15.29
CA GLY A 29 6.47 6.36 -16.59
C GLY A 29 6.35 4.98 -17.25
N PHE A 30 5.75 3.98 -16.61
CA PHE A 30 5.57 2.65 -17.20
C PHE A 30 4.89 2.70 -18.58
N SER A 31 3.85 3.50 -18.76
CA SER A 31 3.15 3.65 -20.03
C SER A 31 3.99 4.25 -21.17
N LYS A 32 5.20 4.74 -20.87
CA LYS A 32 6.15 5.29 -21.84
C LYS A 32 7.28 4.30 -22.20
N LEU A 33 7.32 3.14 -21.55
CA LEU A 33 8.29 2.10 -21.85
C LEU A 33 8.06 1.54 -23.26
N THR A 34 9.15 1.25 -23.94
CA THR A 34 9.12 0.51 -25.19
C THR A 34 8.83 -0.98 -24.96
N ASP A 35 8.43 -1.69 -26.00
CA ASP A 35 8.18 -3.14 -25.91
C ASP A 35 9.43 -3.92 -25.46
N GLU A 36 10.63 -3.41 -25.75
CA GLU A 36 11.91 -3.99 -25.33
C GLU A 36 12.21 -3.74 -23.84
N GLU A 37 11.73 -2.63 -23.30
CA GLU A 37 11.93 -2.24 -21.89
C GLU A 37 10.96 -2.95 -20.94
N VAL A 38 9.77 -3.36 -21.40
CA VAL A 38 8.76 -4.01 -20.56
C VAL A 38 9.27 -5.30 -19.91
N PRO A 39 9.96 -6.23 -20.61
CA PRO A 39 10.56 -7.39 -19.95
C PRO A 39 11.64 -7.03 -18.93
N LEU A 40 12.43 -5.98 -19.20
CA LEU A 40 13.45 -5.49 -18.26
C LEU A 40 12.80 -4.88 -17.00
N PHE A 41 11.69 -4.17 -17.16
CA PHE A 41 10.88 -3.69 -16.04
C PHE A 41 10.39 -4.85 -15.16
N ALA A 42 9.83 -5.89 -15.76
CA ALA A 42 9.38 -7.07 -15.01
C ALA A 42 10.55 -7.74 -14.27
N GLN A 43 11.69 -7.92 -14.93
CA GLN A 43 12.86 -8.55 -14.33
C GLN A 43 13.48 -7.72 -13.21
N HIS A 44 13.67 -6.43 -13.43
CA HIS A 44 14.45 -5.58 -12.51
C HIS A 44 13.61 -4.84 -11.51
N PHE A 45 12.50 -4.19 -11.93
CA PHE A 45 11.63 -3.44 -11.04
C PHE A 45 10.75 -4.38 -10.21
N LEU A 46 9.94 -5.23 -10.85
CA LEU A 46 9.11 -6.19 -10.10
C LEU A 46 9.98 -7.19 -9.34
N GLY A 47 11.16 -7.56 -9.86
CA GLY A 47 12.13 -8.35 -9.13
C GLY A 47 12.66 -7.68 -7.85
N LEU A 48 12.92 -6.36 -7.87
CA LEU A 48 13.27 -5.57 -6.67
C LEU A 48 12.11 -5.58 -5.66
N VAL A 49 10.89 -5.29 -6.12
CA VAL A 49 9.68 -5.31 -5.29
C VAL A 49 9.47 -6.68 -4.65
N GLY A 50 9.60 -7.75 -5.43
CA GLY A 50 9.44 -9.13 -4.97
C GLY A 50 10.47 -9.52 -3.89
N ARG A 51 11.73 -9.13 -4.05
CA ARG A 51 12.76 -9.33 -3.02
C ARG A 51 12.41 -8.59 -1.74
N LEU A 52 12.08 -7.30 -1.82
CA LEU A 52 11.67 -6.53 -0.64
C LEU A 52 10.47 -7.16 0.06
N ALA A 53 9.45 -7.59 -0.69
CA ALA A 53 8.26 -8.21 -0.12
C ALA A 53 8.51 -9.59 0.51
N THR A 54 9.65 -10.21 0.24
CA THR A 54 10.01 -11.54 0.75
C THR A 54 11.07 -11.46 1.85
N GLU A 55 12.05 -10.58 1.70
CA GLU A 55 13.24 -10.51 2.56
C GLU A 55 13.11 -9.44 3.66
N SER A 56 12.21 -8.47 3.49
CA SER A 56 11.96 -7.45 4.51
C SER A 56 11.49 -8.07 5.83
N ALA A 57 11.82 -7.41 6.93
CA ALA A 57 11.22 -7.69 8.24
C ALA A 57 9.71 -7.38 8.26
N TYR A 58 9.23 -6.56 7.33
CA TYR A 58 7.84 -6.10 7.20
C TYR A 58 7.19 -6.79 6.00
N ARG A 59 6.66 -7.98 6.21
CA ARG A 59 6.10 -8.81 5.14
C ARG A 59 4.63 -8.52 4.93
N PRO A 60 4.19 -8.24 3.69
CA PRO A 60 2.78 -8.12 3.40
C PRO A 60 2.04 -9.46 3.55
N LEU A 61 0.81 -9.41 4.07
CA LEU A 61 -0.12 -10.55 4.16
C LEU A 61 -0.61 -10.97 2.77
N THR A 62 -0.84 -10.00 1.90
CA THR A 62 -1.26 -10.20 0.51
C THR A 62 -0.46 -9.29 -0.41
N LYS A 63 -0.10 -9.83 -1.56
CA LYS A 63 0.64 -9.14 -2.62
C LYS A 63 -0.10 -9.31 -3.94
N ASN A 64 -0.36 -8.20 -4.62
CA ASN A 64 -0.94 -8.23 -5.94
C ASN A 64 -0.31 -7.15 -6.82
N THR A 65 -0.18 -7.41 -8.12
CA THR A 65 0.40 -6.50 -9.10
C THR A 65 -0.43 -6.48 -10.38
N TRP A 66 -0.53 -5.31 -11.03
CA TRP A 66 -1.18 -5.11 -12.31
C TRP A 66 -0.25 -4.25 -13.19
N GLY A 67 0.65 -4.90 -13.92
CA GLY A 67 1.68 -4.16 -14.66
C GLY A 67 2.58 -3.38 -13.72
N ASP A 68 2.40 -2.07 -13.65
CA ASP A 68 3.12 -1.14 -12.79
C ASP A 68 2.46 -0.87 -11.44
N GLY A 69 1.18 -1.22 -11.32
CA GLY A 69 0.41 -1.05 -10.09
C GLY A 69 0.70 -2.14 -9.06
N LEU A 70 0.86 -1.74 -7.80
CA LEU A 70 1.10 -2.62 -6.66
C LEU A 70 -0.02 -2.47 -5.64
N TYR A 71 -0.50 -3.59 -5.10
CA TYR A 71 -1.42 -3.62 -3.96
C TYR A 71 -0.92 -4.59 -2.91
N PHE A 72 -0.63 -4.08 -1.71
CA PHE A 72 -0.17 -4.87 -0.59
C PHE A 72 -1.00 -4.61 0.65
N VAL A 73 -1.19 -5.63 1.46
CA VAL A 73 -1.90 -5.57 2.74
C VAL A 73 -0.96 -5.99 3.86
N PHE A 74 -0.97 -5.24 4.95
CA PHE A 74 -0.13 -5.49 6.13
C PHE A 74 -0.97 -5.65 7.39
N SER A 75 -0.40 -6.32 8.39
CA SER A 75 -1.03 -6.54 9.69
C SER A 75 -1.35 -5.23 10.41
N ASN A 76 -0.46 -4.23 10.29
CA ASN A 76 -0.55 -2.96 11.02
C ASN A 76 0.11 -1.81 10.24
N VAL A 77 -0.12 -0.58 10.72
CA VAL A 77 0.38 0.64 10.07
C VAL A 77 1.90 0.80 10.18
N ARG A 78 2.54 0.26 11.22
CA ARG A 78 3.99 0.32 11.37
C ARG A 78 4.68 -0.44 10.25
N GLU A 79 4.26 -1.67 9.99
CA GLU A 79 4.82 -2.51 8.91
C GLU A 79 4.59 -1.90 7.53
N ALA A 80 3.36 -1.43 7.26
CA ALA A 80 3.03 -0.79 5.99
C ALA A 80 3.84 0.49 5.74
N GLY A 81 3.98 1.34 6.77
CA GLY A 81 4.74 2.59 6.65
C GLY A 81 6.22 2.37 6.44
N GLN A 82 6.83 1.43 7.16
CA GLN A 82 8.23 1.08 6.99
C GLN A 82 8.48 0.47 5.61
N PHE A 83 7.68 -0.52 5.22
CA PHE A 83 7.80 -1.12 3.90
C PHE A 83 7.64 -0.09 2.77
N ALA A 84 6.68 0.82 2.87
CA ALA A 84 6.47 1.88 1.88
C ALA A 84 7.69 2.78 1.72
N LEU A 85 8.33 3.15 2.84
CA LEU A 85 9.53 3.98 2.82
C LEU A 85 10.74 3.21 2.29
N ASP A 86 10.89 1.92 2.64
CA ASP A 86 11.96 1.08 2.13
C ASP A 86 11.81 0.85 0.62
N LEU A 87 10.59 0.60 0.15
CA LEU A 87 10.28 0.42 -1.27
C LEU A 87 10.57 1.70 -2.07
N ARG A 88 10.09 2.85 -1.59
CA ARG A 88 10.36 4.15 -2.23
C ARG A 88 11.87 4.41 -2.34
N ASP A 89 12.59 4.21 -1.24
CA ASP A 89 14.04 4.48 -1.18
C ASP A 89 14.81 3.51 -2.08
N ALA A 90 14.48 2.22 -2.08
CA ALA A 90 15.11 1.22 -2.93
C ALA A 90 14.90 1.51 -4.44
N VAL A 91 13.71 1.97 -4.83
CA VAL A 91 13.45 2.35 -6.23
C VAL A 91 14.21 3.62 -6.59
N ARG A 92 14.19 4.65 -5.75
CA ARG A 92 14.90 5.91 -5.97
C ARG A 92 16.42 5.72 -6.09
N ASP A 93 17.00 4.88 -5.23
CA ASP A 93 18.43 4.69 -5.11
C ASP A 93 18.99 3.65 -6.11
N SER A 94 18.12 3.01 -6.91
CA SER A 94 18.51 2.08 -7.95
C SER A 94 19.01 2.79 -9.20
N ASP A 95 20.13 2.31 -9.75
CA ASP A 95 20.66 2.75 -11.06
C ASP A 95 19.92 2.00 -12.17
N TRP A 96 18.79 2.58 -12.62
CA TRP A 96 17.96 1.99 -13.66
C TRP A 96 18.62 2.01 -15.03
N SER A 97 19.48 2.99 -15.30
CA SER A 97 20.18 3.10 -16.60
C SER A 97 21.10 1.90 -16.85
N LYS A 98 21.78 1.41 -15.82
CA LYS A 98 22.59 0.17 -15.91
C LYS A 98 21.76 -1.09 -16.18
N ARG A 99 20.45 -1.00 -16.06
CA ARG A 99 19.51 -2.10 -16.28
C ARG A 99 18.73 -1.94 -17.58
N GLY A 100 19.11 -0.97 -18.42
CA GLY A 100 18.44 -0.69 -19.68
C GLY A 100 17.05 -0.06 -19.54
N LEU A 101 16.79 0.61 -18.40
CA LEU A 101 15.51 1.24 -18.11
C LEU A 101 15.67 2.74 -17.91
N PRO A 102 14.65 3.54 -18.23
CA PRO A 102 14.61 4.95 -17.84
C PRO A 102 14.55 5.09 -16.32
N SER A 103 14.78 6.30 -15.82
CA SER A 103 14.63 6.58 -14.39
C SER A 103 13.21 6.26 -13.93
N LEU A 104 13.08 5.37 -12.95
CA LEU A 104 11.81 4.96 -12.37
C LEU A 104 11.63 5.58 -10.99
N ASN A 105 10.40 5.93 -10.69
CA ASN A 105 10.00 6.42 -9.38
C ASN A 105 8.61 5.90 -9.02
N LEU A 106 8.22 6.07 -7.76
CA LEU A 106 6.94 5.57 -7.25
C LEU A 106 6.09 6.70 -6.68
N ARG A 107 4.78 6.54 -6.84
CA ARG A 107 3.76 7.18 -6.01
C ARG A 107 3.20 6.12 -5.08
N ILE A 108 3.13 6.39 -3.78
CA ILE A 108 2.67 5.41 -2.80
C ILE A 108 1.58 6.02 -1.93
N GLY A 109 0.43 5.37 -1.88
CA GLY A 109 -0.70 5.72 -1.04
C GLY A 109 -0.92 4.70 0.06
N LEU A 110 -1.07 5.16 1.32
CA LEU A 110 -1.32 4.34 2.49
C LEU A 110 -2.68 4.67 3.11
N HIS A 111 -3.41 3.62 3.48
CA HIS A 111 -4.65 3.73 4.22
C HIS A 111 -4.74 2.65 5.28
N ALA A 112 -5.55 2.86 6.31
CA ALA A 112 -5.88 1.82 7.26
C ALA A 112 -7.36 1.88 7.63
N GLY A 113 -7.97 0.71 7.78
CA GLY A 113 -9.37 0.61 8.13
C GLY A 113 -9.87 -0.84 8.09
N PRO A 114 -11.13 -1.07 8.46
CA PRO A 114 -11.73 -2.38 8.42
C PRO A 114 -11.90 -2.90 6.98
N VAL A 115 -11.45 -4.12 6.77
CA VAL A 115 -11.58 -4.88 5.51
C VAL A 115 -11.99 -6.31 5.83
N TYR A 116 -12.48 -7.02 4.84
CA TYR A 116 -12.85 -8.43 4.95
C TYR A 116 -11.83 -9.29 4.23
N SER A 117 -11.31 -10.29 4.90
CA SER A 117 -10.46 -11.32 4.30
C SER A 117 -11.34 -12.40 3.69
N CYS A 118 -11.04 -12.84 2.47
CA CYS A 118 -11.72 -13.94 1.80
C CYS A 118 -10.79 -14.66 0.83
N CYS A 119 -11.11 -15.91 0.50
CA CYS A 119 -10.52 -16.58 -0.64
C CYS A 119 -11.21 -16.05 -1.91
N ASP A 120 -10.45 -15.41 -2.80
CA ASP A 120 -10.98 -14.99 -4.09
C ASP A 120 -11.31 -16.23 -4.95
N PRO A 121 -12.57 -16.44 -5.36
CA PRO A 121 -12.94 -17.64 -6.10
C PRO A 121 -12.34 -17.71 -7.51
N VAL A 122 -11.85 -16.60 -8.05
CA VAL A 122 -11.22 -16.53 -9.38
C VAL A 122 -9.75 -16.90 -9.30
N THR A 123 -9.02 -16.30 -8.36
CA THR A 123 -7.58 -16.49 -8.24
C THR A 123 -7.18 -17.61 -7.28
N GLN A 124 -8.11 -18.10 -6.46
CA GLN A 124 -7.89 -19.10 -5.40
C GLN A 124 -6.87 -18.65 -4.33
N HIS A 125 -6.67 -17.34 -4.18
CA HIS A 125 -5.76 -16.76 -3.20
C HIS A 125 -6.52 -15.92 -2.18
N THR A 126 -5.94 -15.80 -0.98
CA THR A 126 -6.47 -14.89 0.03
C THR A 126 -6.35 -13.44 -0.45
N THR A 127 -7.46 -12.74 -0.42
CA THR A 127 -7.55 -11.30 -0.74
C THR A 127 -8.30 -10.55 0.35
N TYR A 128 -8.23 -9.22 0.27
CA TYR A 128 -8.94 -8.32 1.19
C TYR A 128 -9.83 -7.40 0.37
N ILE A 129 -11.10 -7.31 0.76
CA ILE A 129 -12.13 -6.52 0.08
C ILE A 129 -12.81 -5.54 1.04
N GLY A 130 -13.46 -4.52 0.49
CA GLY A 130 -14.24 -3.55 1.25
C GLY A 130 -14.01 -2.11 0.80
N ALA A 131 -14.82 -1.19 1.34
CA ALA A 131 -14.77 0.23 0.98
C ALA A 131 -13.40 0.88 1.27
N ASN A 132 -12.68 0.38 2.29
CA ASN A 132 -11.36 0.89 2.64
C ASN A 132 -10.30 0.52 1.61
N VAL A 133 -10.42 -0.60 0.90
CA VAL A 133 -9.55 -0.93 -0.25
C VAL A 133 -9.74 0.10 -1.36
N SER A 134 -11.01 0.41 -1.70
CA SER A 134 -11.32 1.45 -2.67
C SER A 134 -10.81 2.83 -2.24
N ARG A 135 -10.85 3.15 -0.96
CA ARG A 135 -10.33 4.41 -0.40
C ARG A 135 -8.81 4.49 -0.53
N ALA A 136 -8.11 3.42 -0.19
CA ALA A 136 -6.66 3.33 -0.35
C ALA A 136 -6.23 3.59 -1.81
N ALA A 137 -6.91 2.96 -2.77
CA ALA A 137 -6.67 3.12 -4.20
C ALA A 137 -6.94 4.55 -4.75
N ARG A 138 -7.50 5.47 -3.95
CA ARG A 138 -7.70 6.88 -4.34
C ARG A 138 -6.60 7.80 -3.85
N ILE A 139 -5.73 7.33 -2.95
CA ILE A 139 -4.64 8.14 -2.38
C ILE A 139 -3.42 8.11 -3.31
N GLU A 140 -3.10 6.95 -3.89
CA GLU A 140 -1.93 6.81 -4.77
C GLU A 140 -1.96 7.84 -5.92
N PRO A 141 -3.07 8.01 -6.70
CA PRO A 141 -3.05 8.91 -7.86
C PRO A 141 -2.88 10.40 -7.54
N ILE A 142 -3.13 10.79 -6.29
CA ILE A 142 -2.93 12.18 -5.83
C ILE A 142 -1.58 12.40 -5.14
N THR A 143 -0.81 11.34 -5.00
CA THR A 143 0.50 11.39 -4.35
C THR A 143 1.55 11.91 -5.33
N PRO A 144 2.34 12.92 -4.97
CA PRO A 144 3.45 13.35 -5.81
C PRO A 144 4.51 12.25 -5.97
N THR A 145 5.14 12.23 -7.13
CA THR A 145 6.22 11.29 -7.45
C THR A 145 7.31 11.30 -6.39
N GLY A 146 7.76 10.12 -6.00
CA GLY A 146 8.80 9.93 -4.98
C GLY A 146 8.32 10.16 -3.55
N GLN A 147 7.01 10.33 -3.34
CA GLN A 147 6.44 10.53 -2.01
C GLN A 147 5.55 9.35 -1.57
N VAL A 148 5.31 9.32 -0.26
CA VAL A 148 4.39 8.39 0.39
C VAL A 148 3.32 9.23 1.09
N TYR A 149 2.08 9.15 0.61
CA TYR A 149 0.94 9.80 1.25
C TYR A 149 0.12 8.81 2.07
N ALA A 150 -0.54 9.31 3.09
CA ALA A 150 -1.38 8.52 3.96
C ALA A 150 -2.71 9.22 4.27
N SER A 151 -3.73 8.42 4.52
CA SER A 151 -5.00 8.91 5.05
C SER A 151 -4.89 9.34 6.51
N GLN A 152 -5.87 10.12 6.96
CA GLN A 152 -6.00 10.51 8.38
C GLN A 152 -6.10 9.27 9.30
N THR A 153 -6.84 8.23 8.90
CA THR A 153 -6.98 7.02 9.72
C THR A 153 -5.65 6.30 9.88
N PHE A 154 -4.83 6.23 8.83
CA PHE A 154 -3.47 5.67 8.92
C PHE A 154 -2.60 6.49 9.88
N ALA A 155 -2.59 7.81 9.75
CA ALA A 155 -1.82 8.71 10.61
C ALA A 155 -2.26 8.63 12.09
N ALA A 156 -3.57 8.55 12.34
CA ALA A 156 -4.13 8.42 13.68
C ALA A 156 -3.74 7.09 14.35
N LEU A 157 -3.82 5.97 13.61
CA LEU A 157 -3.39 4.67 14.11
C LEU A 157 -1.88 4.63 14.37
N ALA A 158 -1.06 5.20 13.48
CA ALA A 158 0.37 5.29 13.71
C ALA A 158 0.73 6.07 14.98
N ALA A 159 0.00 7.14 15.27
CA ALA A 159 0.16 7.91 16.50
C ALA A 159 -0.31 7.11 17.73
N ALA A 160 -1.47 6.45 17.65
CA ALA A 160 -2.03 5.65 18.74
C ALA A 160 -1.15 4.44 19.10
N GLU A 161 -0.55 3.79 18.09
CA GLU A 161 0.40 2.68 18.27
C GLU A 161 1.81 3.15 18.70
N GLY A 162 2.03 4.46 18.80
CA GLY A 162 3.31 5.03 19.22
C GLY A 162 4.45 4.74 18.23
N VAL A 163 4.16 4.69 16.93
CA VAL A 163 5.17 4.45 15.88
C VAL A 163 6.25 5.54 15.93
N LYS A 164 7.52 5.12 16.08
CA LYS A 164 8.67 6.02 16.21
C LYS A 164 9.56 6.05 14.98
N GLU A 165 9.42 5.11 14.09
CA GLU A 165 10.29 4.91 12.92
C GLU A 165 10.03 5.93 11.81
N PHE A 166 8.80 6.42 11.74
CA PHE A 166 8.39 7.48 10.81
C PHE A 166 7.43 8.47 11.49
N ARG A 167 7.13 9.54 10.79
CA ARG A 167 6.10 10.51 11.17
C ARG A 167 5.15 10.74 10.01
N CYS A 168 3.94 11.18 10.33
CA CYS A 168 2.93 11.59 9.37
C CYS A 168 2.71 13.10 9.54
N ASP A 169 3.17 13.90 8.59
CA ASP A 169 3.01 15.35 8.61
C ASP A 169 1.78 15.74 7.77
N TYR A 170 0.93 16.58 8.31
CA TYR A 170 -0.28 17.03 7.62
C TYR A 170 0.06 17.87 6.38
N VAL A 171 -0.52 17.50 5.23
CA VAL A 171 -0.32 18.19 3.95
C VAL A 171 -1.45 19.17 3.66
N GLY A 172 -2.68 18.82 4.06
CA GLY A 172 -3.88 19.61 3.77
C GLY A 172 -5.10 18.75 3.48
N GLN A 173 -6.18 19.43 3.10
CA GLN A 173 -7.38 18.80 2.55
C GLN A 173 -7.15 18.55 1.07
N THR A 174 -7.14 17.28 0.65
CA THR A 174 -6.83 16.90 -0.72
C THR A 174 -8.04 16.23 -1.37
N SER A 175 -8.38 16.67 -2.59
CA SER A 175 -9.42 16.01 -3.38
C SER A 175 -8.92 14.67 -3.91
N MET A 176 -9.61 13.60 -3.52
CA MET A 176 -9.27 12.25 -3.92
C MET A 176 -9.62 11.99 -5.39
N ALA A 177 -8.89 11.07 -6.01
CA ALA A 177 -9.12 10.64 -7.38
C ALA A 177 -10.59 10.19 -7.62
N LYS A 178 -11.05 10.35 -8.86
CA LYS A 178 -12.41 9.97 -9.31
C LYS A 178 -13.55 10.64 -8.52
N LYS A 179 -13.36 11.89 -8.08
CA LYS A 179 -14.36 12.66 -7.31
C LYS A 179 -14.85 11.96 -6.04
N TYR A 180 -13.98 11.21 -5.38
CA TYR A 180 -14.31 10.44 -4.17
C TYR A 180 -14.54 11.32 -2.93
N GLY A 181 -14.27 12.61 -3.02
CA GLY A 181 -14.39 13.59 -1.93
C GLY A 181 -13.05 14.23 -1.56
N THR A 182 -13.08 15.12 -0.59
CA THR A 182 -11.90 15.83 -0.07
C THR A 182 -11.63 15.38 1.36
N PHE A 183 -10.39 14.98 1.65
CA PHE A 183 -10.02 14.40 2.94
C PHE A 183 -8.67 14.90 3.42
N PRO A 184 -8.46 14.92 4.75
CA PRO A 184 -7.16 15.19 5.34
C PRO A 184 -6.12 14.18 4.84
N THR A 185 -5.01 14.68 4.32
CA THR A 185 -3.91 13.89 3.75
C THR A 185 -2.61 14.21 4.47
N TYR A 186 -1.77 13.21 4.62
CA TYR A 186 -0.51 13.28 5.35
C TYR A 186 0.62 12.75 4.47
N VAL A 187 1.81 13.34 4.57
CA VAL A 187 3.03 12.78 4.00
C VAL A 187 3.73 11.93 5.07
N VAL A 188 4.17 10.75 4.67
CA VAL A 188 4.92 9.83 5.55
C VAL A 188 6.41 10.01 5.33
N LEU A 189 7.12 10.35 6.39
CA LEU A 189 8.54 10.68 6.36
C LEU A 189 9.31 9.86 7.40
N ARG A 190 10.52 9.38 7.05
CA ARG A 190 11.40 8.77 8.04
C ARG A 190 11.72 9.77 9.15
N ARG A 191 11.73 9.32 10.39
CA ARG A 191 12.35 10.10 11.46
C ARG A 191 13.85 9.99 11.33
N LYS A 192 14.54 11.14 11.35
CA LYS A 192 16.00 11.13 11.50
C LYS A 192 16.33 10.52 12.85
N THR A 193 17.05 9.41 12.87
CA THR A 193 17.68 8.92 14.09
C THR A 193 18.57 10.04 14.61
N ALA A 194 18.26 10.55 15.80
CA ALA A 194 19.17 11.48 16.47
C ALA A 194 20.49 10.72 16.65
N THR A 195 21.53 11.11 15.93
CA THR A 195 22.89 10.66 16.14
C THR A 195 23.22 11.06 17.59
N ARG A 196 23.36 10.08 18.49
CA ARG A 196 23.85 10.34 19.83
C ARG A 196 25.22 11.01 19.66
N PRO A 197 25.45 12.21 20.19
CA PRO A 197 26.81 12.76 20.22
C PRO A 197 27.68 11.80 21.04
N ARG A 198 28.84 11.46 20.50
CA ARG A 198 29.89 10.70 21.20
C ARG A 198 30.43 11.51 22.36
#